data_bc720060e110ed7a61a9198d3b07957c
#
_entry.id   bc720060e110ed7a61a9198d3b07957c
#
_cell.length_a   1.000
_cell.length_b   1.000
_cell.length_c   1.000
_cell.angle_alpha   90.00
_cell.angle_beta   90.00
_cell.angle_gamma   90.00
#
_symmetry.space_group_name_H-M   'P 1'
#
loop_
_entity.id
_entity.type
_entity.pdbx_description
1 polymer ?
#
loop_
_entity_poly.entity_id
_entity_poly.type
_entity_poly.pdbx_seq_one_letter_code
_entity_poly.pdbx_strand_id
1 'polypeptide(L)'
;ATRHHGSVVDPDGVDVRRAITMVEGRQSLDRLDPSPRERSGIDVIRQVADALADDAAEGRLVCVETTVLDIDRGEPAVSHVRAALEGQAHVVTTNKGPAAFAYHELEALAESVDRVFMFEGAVMDGVPVFNLVRETMPAVAVEGFRGVINTTCNYILSELERGKEFDRALADMQARGIAEADPSLDVDGWDAAAKTAALVNVLMGGVITPHHVQRTGIRDVTGPDVREALGRNKRIRLVASASRQGGKVKARVEPELLDHLDPLAGMVDLNNALYLTTDLLGEIGIVQRGGNLTQTAYALLSDLSRISQRLKEL
;
A
#
# COMPACT_ATOMS: atom_id res chain seq x y z
N ALA A 1 15.66 5.57 -10.42
CA ALA A 1 14.90 5.81 -11.67
C ALA A 1 13.52 6.38 -11.34
N THR A 2 12.98 7.19 -12.21
CA THR A 2 11.64 7.77 -12.09
C THR A 2 10.91 7.63 -13.44
N ARG A 3 9.57 7.66 -13.39
CA ARG A 3 8.74 7.54 -14.61
C ARG A 3 8.93 8.70 -15.59
N HIS A 4 9.18 9.93 -15.08
CA HIS A 4 9.13 11.15 -15.89
C HIS A 4 10.44 11.95 -15.90
N HIS A 5 11.40 11.60 -15.05
CA HIS A 5 12.65 12.36 -14.88
C HIS A 5 13.90 11.51 -15.16
N GLY A 6 13.75 10.42 -15.90
CA GLY A 6 14.86 9.57 -16.29
C GLY A 6 15.45 8.73 -15.14
N SER A 7 16.70 8.31 -15.32
CA SER A 7 17.40 7.44 -14.39
C SER A 7 18.84 7.87 -14.18
N VAL A 8 19.42 7.45 -13.07
CA VAL A 8 20.85 7.56 -12.77
C VAL A 8 21.34 6.26 -12.18
N VAL A 9 22.50 5.79 -12.66
CA VAL A 9 23.24 4.67 -12.09
C VAL A 9 24.66 5.14 -11.85
N ASP A 10 25.06 5.18 -10.60
CA ASP A 10 26.39 5.57 -10.17
C ASP A 10 26.92 4.55 -9.15
N PRO A 11 27.92 3.73 -9.48
CA PRO A 11 28.51 2.75 -8.57
C PRO A 11 29.15 3.37 -7.33
N ASP A 12 29.60 4.62 -7.42
CA ASP A 12 30.22 5.34 -6.31
C ASP A 12 29.16 5.97 -5.38
N GLY A 13 27.89 5.87 -5.73
CA GLY A 13 26.74 6.36 -4.98
C GLY A 13 26.13 7.64 -5.55
N VAL A 14 24.80 7.70 -5.48
CA VAL A 14 24.01 8.84 -5.97
C VAL A 14 23.82 9.87 -4.85
N ASP A 15 24.12 11.15 -5.13
CA ASP A 15 23.71 12.25 -4.25
C ASP A 15 22.17 12.39 -4.28
N VAL A 16 21.53 11.73 -3.32
CA VAL A 16 20.06 11.66 -3.22
C VAL A 16 19.44 13.06 -3.01
N ARG A 17 20.10 13.96 -2.26
CA ARG A 17 19.58 15.32 -2.01
C ARG A 17 19.56 16.12 -3.30
N ARG A 18 20.63 16.02 -4.09
CA ARG A 18 20.70 16.66 -5.40
C ARG A 18 19.67 16.04 -6.36
N ALA A 19 19.51 14.73 -6.35
CA ALA A 19 18.53 14.06 -7.17
C ALA A 19 17.09 14.53 -6.85
N ILE A 20 16.74 14.65 -5.56
CA ILE A 20 15.44 15.18 -5.11
C ILE A 20 15.25 16.61 -5.63
N THR A 21 16.22 17.51 -5.42
CA THR A 21 16.13 18.89 -5.89
C THR A 21 15.91 18.97 -7.40
N MET A 22 16.55 18.09 -8.18
CA MET A 22 16.37 18.05 -9.64
C MET A 22 14.97 17.61 -10.02
N VAL A 23 14.43 16.57 -9.37
CA VAL A 23 13.06 16.09 -9.64
C VAL A 23 12.03 17.16 -9.27
N GLU A 24 12.17 17.81 -8.11
CA GLU A 24 11.32 18.94 -7.70
C GLU A 24 11.39 20.09 -8.69
N GLY A 25 12.59 20.37 -9.23
CA GLY A 25 12.83 21.34 -10.29
C GLY A 25 12.44 20.86 -11.71
N ARG A 26 11.79 19.69 -11.84
CA ARG A 26 11.39 19.06 -13.12
C ARG A 26 12.55 18.83 -14.08
N GLN A 27 13.75 18.60 -13.56
CA GLN A 27 14.94 18.31 -14.34
C GLN A 27 15.16 16.80 -14.48
N SER A 28 15.85 16.39 -15.56
CA SER A 28 16.19 14.97 -15.78
C SER A 28 17.33 14.52 -14.86
N LEU A 29 17.18 13.35 -14.25
CA LEU A 29 18.21 12.65 -13.49
C LEU A 29 19.37 12.17 -14.37
N ASP A 30 19.16 12.03 -15.68
CA ASP A 30 20.20 11.62 -16.63
C ASP A 30 21.41 12.57 -16.62
N ARG A 31 21.23 13.81 -16.13
CA ARG A 31 22.33 14.77 -15.93
C ARG A 31 23.28 14.43 -14.78
N LEU A 32 22.86 13.53 -13.89
CA LEU A 32 23.69 13.01 -12.79
C LEU A 32 24.37 11.70 -13.17
N ASP A 33 23.91 11.06 -14.25
CA ASP A 33 24.43 9.75 -14.66
C ASP A 33 25.79 9.92 -15.33
N PRO A 34 26.84 9.22 -14.88
CA PRO A 34 28.16 9.24 -15.52
C PRO A 34 28.14 8.70 -16.96
N SER A 35 27.15 7.85 -17.29
CA SER A 35 26.96 7.25 -18.61
C SER A 35 25.49 7.30 -19.01
N PRO A 36 24.94 8.49 -19.27
CA PRO A 36 23.52 8.69 -19.49
C PRO A 36 23.04 7.93 -20.74
N ARG A 37 21.95 7.18 -20.57
CA ARG A 37 21.25 6.46 -21.63
C ARG A 37 19.80 6.26 -21.28
N GLU A 38 18.95 6.12 -22.27
CA GLU A 38 17.56 5.76 -22.03
C GLU A 38 17.47 4.34 -21.45
N ARG A 39 16.77 4.18 -20.31
CA ARG A 39 16.57 2.94 -19.59
C ARG A 39 15.17 2.86 -19.03
N SER A 40 14.56 1.70 -19.11
CA SER A 40 13.38 1.38 -18.29
C SER A 40 13.78 1.14 -16.83
N GLY A 41 12.81 1.13 -15.92
CA GLY A 41 13.06 0.76 -14.52
C GLY A 41 13.67 -0.64 -14.38
N ILE A 42 13.22 -1.58 -15.20
CA ILE A 42 13.75 -2.96 -15.23
C ILE A 42 15.21 -2.96 -15.70
N ASP A 43 15.57 -2.19 -16.74
CA ASP A 43 16.94 -2.11 -17.21
C ASP A 43 17.89 -1.57 -16.15
N VAL A 44 17.43 -0.56 -15.37
CA VAL A 44 18.19 -0.02 -14.23
C VAL A 44 18.40 -1.10 -13.16
N ILE A 45 17.35 -1.83 -12.80
CA ILE A 45 17.42 -2.89 -11.79
C ILE A 45 18.41 -3.97 -12.22
N ARG A 46 18.32 -4.46 -13.44
CA ARG A 46 19.22 -5.50 -13.99
C ARG A 46 20.66 -5.00 -14.06
N GLN A 47 20.87 -3.78 -14.58
CA GLN A 47 22.20 -3.20 -14.64
C GLN A 47 22.85 -3.07 -13.26
N VAL A 48 22.11 -2.68 -12.24
CA VAL A 48 22.63 -2.57 -10.87
C VAL A 48 22.91 -3.93 -10.28
N ALA A 49 22.03 -4.93 -10.49
CA ALA A 49 22.26 -6.31 -10.05
C ALA A 49 23.52 -6.91 -10.67
N ASP A 50 23.73 -6.71 -11.97
CA ASP A 50 24.92 -7.19 -12.68
C ASP A 50 26.20 -6.48 -12.19
N ALA A 51 26.14 -5.15 -11.99
CA ALA A 51 27.29 -4.37 -11.53
C ALA A 51 27.69 -4.65 -10.08
N LEU A 52 26.74 -5.08 -9.25
CA LEU A 52 26.91 -5.39 -7.84
C LEU A 52 26.67 -6.88 -7.54
N ALA A 53 27.09 -7.74 -8.46
CA ALA A 53 26.82 -9.17 -8.35
C ALA A 53 27.37 -9.82 -7.07
N ASP A 54 28.53 -9.39 -6.58
CA ASP A 54 29.11 -9.86 -5.33
C ASP A 54 28.27 -9.42 -4.11
N ASP A 55 27.82 -8.17 -4.07
CA ASP A 55 26.90 -7.66 -3.03
C ASP A 55 25.54 -8.35 -3.10
N ALA A 56 25.04 -8.63 -4.30
CA ALA A 56 23.81 -9.36 -4.50
C ALA A 56 23.93 -10.79 -3.97
N ALA A 57 25.02 -11.49 -4.29
CA ALA A 57 25.29 -12.85 -3.81
C ALA A 57 25.39 -12.92 -2.28
N GLU A 58 26.00 -11.92 -1.65
CA GLU A 58 26.11 -11.80 -0.19
C GLU A 58 24.82 -11.23 0.49
N GLY A 59 23.75 -11.00 -0.28
CA GLY A 59 22.47 -10.50 0.25
C GLY A 59 22.48 -9.03 0.66
N ARG A 60 23.46 -8.23 0.23
CA ARG A 60 23.55 -6.81 0.60
C ARG A 60 22.78 -5.88 -0.36
N LEU A 61 22.31 -6.40 -1.48
CA LEU A 61 21.56 -5.61 -2.45
C LEU A 61 20.09 -5.49 -2.05
N VAL A 62 19.57 -4.27 -2.05
CA VAL A 62 18.16 -3.97 -1.74
C VAL A 62 17.56 -3.08 -2.82
N CYS A 63 16.43 -3.48 -3.37
CA CYS A 63 15.60 -2.67 -4.25
C CYS A 63 14.47 -2.01 -3.43
N VAL A 64 14.37 -0.69 -3.50
CA VAL A 64 13.23 0.07 -2.93
C VAL A 64 12.33 0.50 -4.08
N GLU A 65 11.15 -0.10 -4.16
CA GLU A 65 10.14 0.13 -5.20
C GLU A 65 9.04 1.05 -4.65
N THR A 66 8.80 2.20 -5.29
CA THR A 66 7.82 3.19 -4.85
C THR A 66 7.06 3.83 -6.02
N THR A 67 6.83 3.08 -7.08
CA THR A 67 6.03 3.58 -8.21
C THR A 67 4.55 3.68 -7.83
N VAL A 68 3.79 4.41 -8.65
CA VAL A 68 2.35 4.59 -8.46
C VAL A 68 1.62 3.28 -8.78
N LEU A 69 0.54 2.98 -8.03
CA LEU A 69 -0.32 1.84 -8.27
C LEU A 69 -0.95 1.90 -9.67
N ASP A 70 -0.76 0.87 -10.45
CA ASP A 70 -1.61 0.53 -11.59
C ASP A 70 -2.68 -0.48 -11.15
N ILE A 71 -3.94 -0.12 -11.31
CA ILE A 71 -5.06 -0.92 -10.81
C ILE A 71 -5.46 -2.06 -11.76
N ASP A 72 -4.96 -2.06 -12.97
CA ASP A 72 -5.32 -3.09 -13.95
C ASP A 72 -4.49 -4.36 -13.76
N ARG A 73 -3.18 -4.22 -13.54
CA ARG A 73 -2.23 -5.34 -13.49
C ARG A 73 -1.18 -5.24 -12.40
N GLY A 74 -1.10 -4.12 -11.66
CA GLY A 74 -0.07 -3.85 -10.67
C GLY A 74 1.30 -3.50 -11.28
N GLU A 75 1.34 -3.15 -12.58
CA GLU A 75 2.58 -2.81 -13.29
C GLU A 75 2.90 -1.31 -13.15
N PRO A 76 4.16 -0.91 -13.26
CA PRO A 76 5.36 -1.72 -13.46
C PRO A 76 5.90 -2.38 -12.17
N ALA A 77 5.26 -2.17 -11.01
CA ALA A 77 5.79 -2.60 -9.73
C ALA A 77 5.98 -4.12 -9.62
N VAL A 78 5.03 -4.92 -10.15
CA VAL A 78 5.16 -6.39 -10.17
C VAL A 78 6.41 -6.81 -10.94
N SER A 79 6.62 -6.25 -12.14
CA SER A 79 7.81 -6.53 -12.96
C SER A 79 9.11 -6.02 -12.33
N HIS A 80 9.08 -4.89 -11.63
CA HIS A 80 10.24 -4.36 -10.89
C HIS A 80 10.65 -5.29 -9.76
N VAL A 81 9.67 -5.70 -8.94
CA VAL A 81 9.92 -6.63 -7.82
C VAL A 81 10.47 -7.96 -8.32
N ARG A 82 9.85 -8.51 -9.37
CA ARG A 82 10.34 -9.77 -9.99
C ARG A 82 11.78 -9.62 -10.48
N ALA A 83 12.09 -8.59 -11.25
CA ALA A 83 13.44 -8.38 -11.77
C ALA A 83 14.47 -8.16 -10.64
N ALA A 84 14.09 -7.51 -9.56
CA ALA A 84 14.96 -7.32 -8.39
C ALA A 84 15.25 -8.65 -7.68
N LEU A 85 14.23 -9.47 -7.46
CA LEU A 85 14.40 -10.80 -6.85
C LEU A 85 15.23 -11.74 -7.75
N GLU A 86 14.96 -11.76 -9.06
CA GLU A 86 15.78 -12.48 -10.04
C GLU A 86 17.25 -12.04 -10.00
N GLY A 87 17.50 -10.74 -9.78
CA GLY A 87 18.82 -10.16 -9.56
C GLY A 87 19.35 -10.33 -8.12
N GLN A 88 18.78 -11.22 -7.33
CA GLN A 88 19.15 -11.53 -5.95
C GLN A 88 19.15 -10.33 -4.99
N ALA A 89 18.31 -9.35 -5.23
CA ALA A 89 18.08 -8.23 -4.30
C ALA A 89 16.95 -8.56 -3.32
N HIS A 90 17.08 -8.11 -2.08
CA HIS A 90 15.91 -7.95 -1.21
C HIS A 90 15.03 -6.83 -1.77
N VAL A 91 13.72 -6.90 -1.51
CA VAL A 91 12.79 -5.90 -2.00
C VAL A 91 11.98 -5.31 -0.86
N VAL A 92 11.87 -3.98 -0.88
CA VAL A 92 10.97 -3.21 -0.02
C VAL A 92 10.07 -2.36 -0.90
N THR A 93 8.75 -2.39 -0.70
CA THR A 93 7.83 -1.57 -1.48
C THR A 93 6.69 -0.99 -0.65
N THR A 94 6.20 0.19 -1.03
CA THR A 94 4.94 0.77 -0.55
C THR A 94 3.82 0.65 -1.57
N ASN A 95 4.12 0.13 -2.77
CA ASN A 95 3.13 -0.10 -3.80
C ASN A 95 2.30 -1.36 -3.49
N LYS A 96 0.99 -1.22 -3.56
CA LYS A 96 0.04 -2.31 -3.29
C LYS A 96 0.04 -3.37 -4.39
N GLY A 97 0.40 -2.98 -5.61
CA GLY A 97 0.34 -3.83 -6.81
C GLY A 97 0.97 -5.22 -6.62
N PRO A 98 2.23 -5.31 -6.20
CA PRO A 98 2.89 -6.61 -6.00
C PRO A 98 2.14 -7.53 -5.04
N ALA A 99 1.68 -7.03 -3.89
CA ALA A 99 0.92 -7.82 -2.92
C ALA A 99 -0.52 -8.12 -3.38
N ALA A 100 -1.14 -7.23 -4.15
CA ALA A 100 -2.52 -7.37 -4.61
C ALA A 100 -2.67 -8.25 -5.86
N PHE A 101 -1.65 -8.35 -6.71
CA PHE A 101 -1.74 -9.06 -7.99
C PHE A 101 -0.86 -10.30 -8.10
N ALA A 102 0.30 -10.34 -7.41
CA ALA A 102 1.32 -11.36 -7.62
C ALA A 102 1.98 -11.87 -6.32
N TYR A 103 1.34 -11.69 -5.15
CA TYR A 103 1.96 -11.99 -3.86
C TYR A 103 2.59 -13.37 -3.79
N HIS A 104 1.83 -14.43 -4.06
CA HIS A 104 2.31 -15.81 -3.91
C HIS A 104 3.47 -16.17 -4.85
N GLU A 105 3.43 -15.64 -6.08
CA GLU A 105 4.51 -15.82 -7.05
C GLU A 105 5.79 -15.13 -6.58
N LEU A 106 5.67 -13.87 -6.15
CA LEU A 106 6.81 -13.07 -5.72
C LEU A 106 7.41 -13.55 -4.39
N GLU A 107 6.58 -13.99 -3.47
CA GLU A 107 7.01 -14.58 -2.19
C GLU A 107 7.76 -15.90 -2.44
N ALA A 108 7.22 -16.79 -3.28
CA ALA A 108 7.88 -18.05 -3.65
C ALA A 108 9.22 -17.79 -4.38
N LEU A 109 9.27 -16.76 -5.24
CA LEU A 109 10.52 -16.36 -5.89
C LEU A 109 11.53 -15.87 -4.86
N ALA A 110 11.10 -14.99 -3.93
CA ALA A 110 11.97 -14.47 -2.87
C ALA A 110 12.55 -15.60 -2.00
N GLU A 111 11.71 -16.56 -1.60
CA GLU A 111 12.14 -17.77 -0.87
C GLU A 111 13.15 -18.59 -1.67
N SER A 112 12.91 -18.78 -2.96
CA SER A 112 13.77 -19.62 -3.83
C SER A 112 15.19 -19.07 -4.00
N VAL A 113 15.37 -17.76 -3.84
CA VAL A 113 16.68 -17.08 -3.94
C VAL A 113 17.22 -16.62 -2.58
N ASP A 114 16.59 -17.05 -1.48
CA ASP A 114 16.91 -16.64 -0.10
C ASP A 114 16.97 -15.11 0.07
N ARG A 115 15.94 -14.44 -0.41
CA ARG A 115 15.74 -13.00 -0.26
C ARG A 115 14.39 -12.73 0.39
N VAL A 116 14.18 -11.50 0.85
CA VAL A 116 12.91 -11.10 1.43
C VAL A 116 12.19 -10.10 0.54
N PHE A 117 10.88 -10.25 0.49
CA PHE A 117 9.96 -9.32 -0.13
C PHE A 117 9.08 -8.69 0.96
N MET A 118 9.25 -7.37 1.20
CA MET A 118 8.58 -6.63 2.26
C MET A 118 7.76 -5.47 1.69
N PHE A 119 6.60 -5.21 2.30
CA PHE A 119 5.61 -4.28 1.78
C PHE A 119 4.70 -3.68 2.88
N GLU A 120 5.26 -3.45 4.08
CA GLU A 120 4.46 -2.94 5.21
C GLU A 120 3.72 -1.65 4.89
N GLY A 121 4.33 -0.77 4.10
CA GLY A 121 3.72 0.49 3.69
C GLY A 121 2.57 0.38 2.69
N ALA A 122 2.17 -0.83 2.27
CA ALA A 122 1.17 -1.00 1.22
C ALA A 122 -0.28 -0.74 1.67
N VAL A 123 -0.62 -0.82 2.97
CA VAL A 123 -2.02 -0.75 3.43
C VAL A 123 -2.32 0.43 4.34
N MET A 124 -1.64 0.56 5.47
CA MET A 124 -1.91 1.58 6.48
C MET A 124 -0.66 2.39 6.81
N ASP A 125 -0.06 3.01 5.80
CA ASP A 125 1.18 3.79 5.92
C ASP A 125 2.28 3.00 6.67
N GLY A 126 2.75 3.49 7.82
CA GLY A 126 3.77 2.87 8.65
C GLY A 126 3.24 2.02 9.80
N VAL A 127 1.93 1.78 9.86
CA VAL A 127 1.34 0.94 10.91
C VAL A 127 1.63 -0.54 10.60
N PRO A 128 2.20 -1.31 11.54
CA PRO A 128 2.57 -2.70 11.29
C PRO A 128 1.33 -3.61 11.23
N VAL A 129 0.83 -3.86 10.05
CA VAL A 129 -0.28 -4.78 9.78
C VAL A 129 0.24 -6.16 9.41
N PHE A 130 1.06 -6.22 8.38
CA PHE A 130 1.61 -7.50 7.88
C PHE A 130 2.63 -8.08 8.85
N ASN A 131 3.56 -7.25 9.31
CA ASN A 131 4.59 -7.66 10.25
C ASN A 131 3.99 -8.05 11.62
N LEU A 132 2.92 -7.38 12.08
CA LEU A 132 2.23 -7.78 13.30
C LEU A 132 1.76 -9.24 13.20
N VAL A 133 1.07 -9.60 12.13
CA VAL A 133 0.54 -10.97 11.98
C VAL A 133 1.67 -11.98 11.74
N ARG A 134 2.56 -11.69 10.79
CA ARG A 134 3.62 -12.63 10.37
C ARG A 134 4.67 -12.91 11.46
N GLU A 135 4.99 -11.91 12.27
CA GLU A 135 6.11 -11.99 13.23
C GLU A 135 5.66 -12.22 14.66
N THR A 136 4.48 -11.74 15.04
CA THR A 136 4.07 -11.76 16.46
C THR A 136 2.84 -12.61 16.74
N MET A 137 2.21 -13.18 15.71
CA MET A 137 1.03 -14.04 15.87
C MET A 137 1.26 -15.43 15.25
N PRO A 138 2.28 -16.19 15.71
CA PRO A 138 2.57 -17.50 15.16
C PRO A 138 1.39 -18.47 15.43
N ALA A 139 1.09 -19.31 14.44
CA ALA A 139 0.01 -20.29 14.49
C ALA A 139 -1.42 -19.72 14.61
N VAL A 140 -1.61 -18.42 14.42
CA VAL A 140 -2.93 -17.78 14.37
C VAL A 140 -3.39 -17.68 12.92
N ALA A 141 -4.60 -18.13 12.61
CA ALA A 141 -5.22 -17.94 11.31
C ALA A 141 -6.13 -16.70 11.30
N VAL A 142 -5.94 -15.83 10.31
CA VAL A 142 -6.86 -14.73 10.04
C VAL A 142 -8.02 -15.26 9.19
N GLU A 143 -9.22 -15.28 9.76
CA GLU A 143 -10.43 -15.77 9.11
C GLU A 143 -11.19 -14.68 8.36
N GLY A 144 -10.97 -13.42 8.74
CA GLY A 144 -11.61 -12.27 8.13
C GLY A 144 -11.07 -10.94 8.66
N PHE A 145 -11.57 -9.87 8.07
CA PHE A 145 -11.30 -8.51 8.56
C PHE A 145 -12.41 -7.54 8.13
N ARG A 146 -12.51 -6.41 8.86
CA ARG A 146 -13.24 -5.20 8.48
C ARG A 146 -12.39 -3.97 8.77
N GLY A 147 -12.46 -2.95 7.91
CA GLY A 147 -11.67 -1.73 8.15
C GLY A 147 -12.12 -0.52 7.35
N VAL A 148 -11.85 0.65 7.88
CA VAL A 148 -11.84 1.93 7.17
C VAL A 148 -10.38 2.22 6.85
N ILE A 149 -9.98 1.99 5.60
CA ILE A 149 -8.56 1.95 5.18
C ILE A 149 -8.25 2.87 3.98
N ASN A 150 -9.21 3.72 3.58
CA ASN A 150 -8.98 4.77 2.59
C ASN A 150 -9.21 6.14 3.22
N THR A 151 -8.12 6.87 3.44
CA THR A 151 -8.10 8.17 4.13
C THR A 151 -8.88 9.24 3.38
N THR A 152 -8.78 9.29 2.05
CA THR A 152 -9.46 10.28 1.20
C THR A 152 -10.98 10.15 1.33
N CYS A 153 -11.51 8.93 1.15
CA CYS A 153 -12.95 8.69 1.29
C CYS A 153 -13.45 8.98 2.71
N ASN A 154 -12.68 8.58 3.73
CA ASN A 154 -13.08 8.81 5.11
C ASN A 154 -13.13 10.31 5.46
N TYR A 155 -12.18 11.09 4.96
CA TYR A 155 -12.19 12.53 5.10
C TYR A 155 -13.41 13.17 4.40
N ILE A 156 -13.66 12.80 3.13
CA ILE A 156 -14.81 13.31 2.38
C ILE A 156 -16.12 13.03 3.12
N LEU A 157 -16.35 11.79 3.56
CA LEU A 157 -17.54 11.41 4.32
C LEU A 157 -17.67 12.20 5.62
N SER A 158 -16.56 12.44 6.33
CA SER A 158 -16.55 13.25 7.56
C SER A 158 -16.89 14.72 7.29
N GLU A 159 -16.47 15.29 6.19
CA GLU A 159 -16.80 16.66 5.80
C GLU A 159 -18.26 16.80 5.33
N LEU A 160 -18.81 15.77 4.66
CA LEU A 160 -20.24 15.70 4.34
C LEU A 160 -21.10 15.67 5.62
N GLU A 161 -20.67 15.00 6.69
CA GLU A 161 -21.30 15.03 8.00
C GLU A 161 -21.37 16.47 8.58
N ARG A 162 -20.34 17.29 8.31
CA ARG A 162 -20.26 18.70 8.74
C ARG A 162 -21.00 19.67 7.81
N GLY A 163 -21.65 19.15 6.76
CA GLY A 163 -22.43 19.95 5.80
C GLY A 163 -21.61 20.54 4.65
N LYS A 164 -20.34 20.12 4.47
CA LYS A 164 -19.55 20.54 3.31
C LYS A 164 -19.99 19.74 2.08
N GLU A 165 -19.94 20.36 0.90
CA GLU A 165 -20.22 19.69 -0.36
C GLU A 165 -19.05 18.77 -0.78
N PHE A 166 -19.37 17.68 -1.48
CA PHE A 166 -18.41 16.65 -1.90
C PHE A 166 -17.19 17.23 -2.64
N ASP A 167 -17.44 18.04 -3.67
CA ASP A 167 -16.37 18.61 -4.49
C ASP A 167 -15.43 19.52 -3.69
N ARG A 168 -15.96 20.22 -2.69
CA ARG A 168 -15.14 21.05 -1.79
C ARG A 168 -14.29 20.20 -0.85
N ALA A 169 -14.85 19.13 -0.30
CA ALA A 169 -14.11 18.22 0.55
C ALA A 169 -12.98 17.54 -0.22
N LEU A 170 -13.25 17.15 -1.46
CA LEU A 170 -12.25 16.59 -2.37
C LEU A 170 -11.14 17.59 -2.71
N ALA A 171 -11.51 18.83 -3.06
CA ALA A 171 -10.54 19.89 -3.35
C ALA A 171 -9.60 20.18 -2.15
N ASP A 172 -10.11 20.08 -0.92
CA ASP A 172 -9.26 20.22 0.27
C ASP A 172 -8.20 19.11 0.37
N MET A 173 -8.56 17.88 0.03
CA MET A 173 -7.62 16.75 0.03
C MET A 173 -6.56 16.90 -1.07
N GLN A 174 -6.95 17.40 -2.25
CA GLN A 174 -6.04 17.71 -3.34
C GLN A 174 -5.08 18.85 -2.96
N ALA A 175 -5.58 19.92 -2.34
CA ALA A 175 -4.77 21.04 -1.87
C ALA A 175 -3.73 20.63 -0.80
N ARG A 176 -4.03 19.59 -0.01
CA ARG A 176 -3.10 18.99 0.97
C ARG A 176 -2.10 18.00 0.34
N GLY A 177 -2.21 17.72 -0.95
CA GLY A 177 -1.39 16.73 -1.65
C GLY A 177 -1.66 15.27 -1.22
N ILE A 178 -2.82 15.00 -0.63
CA ILE A 178 -3.22 13.65 -0.18
C ILE A 178 -4.00 12.94 -1.29
N ALA A 179 -4.94 13.64 -1.95
CA ALA A 179 -5.63 13.14 -3.14
C ALA A 179 -4.95 13.64 -4.41
N GLU A 180 -4.86 12.78 -5.41
CA GLU A 180 -4.35 13.10 -6.74
C GLU A 180 -5.35 13.96 -7.54
N ALA A 181 -4.90 14.52 -8.67
CA ALA A 181 -5.75 15.30 -9.57
C ALA A 181 -6.92 14.46 -10.12
N ASP A 182 -6.69 13.19 -10.42
CA ASP A 182 -7.75 12.21 -10.70
C ASP A 182 -8.02 11.38 -9.43
N PRO A 183 -9.11 11.66 -8.72
CA PRO A 183 -9.44 10.98 -7.47
C PRO A 183 -10.17 9.64 -7.68
N SER A 184 -10.37 9.19 -8.90
CA SER A 184 -11.19 8.01 -9.22
C SER A 184 -10.72 6.74 -8.50
N LEU A 185 -9.40 6.56 -8.33
CA LEU A 185 -8.87 5.43 -7.57
C LEU A 185 -9.39 5.40 -6.12
N ASP A 186 -9.51 6.56 -5.48
CA ASP A 186 -10.04 6.66 -4.12
C ASP A 186 -11.56 6.57 -4.10
N VAL A 187 -12.23 7.54 -4.77
CA VAL A 187 -13.69 7.73 -4.62
C VAL A 187 -14.51 6.62 -5.22
N ASP A 188 -13.98 5.91 -6.22
CA ASP A 188 -14.61 4.71 -6.76
C ASP A 188 -14.23 3.44 -6.00
N GLY A 189 -13.37 3.55 -4.96
CA GLY A 189 -13.01 2.48 -4.03
C GLY A 189 -11.92 1.52 -4.53
N TRP A 190 -11.20 1.84 -5.61
CA TRP A 190 -10.16 0.98 -6.16
C TRP A 190 -8.93 0.87 -5.26
N ASP A 191 -8.49 1.96 -4.61
CA ASP A 191 -7.40 1.91 -3.62
C ASP A 191 -7.75 0.96 -2.46
N ALA A 192 -8.97 1.08 -1.93
CA ALA A 192 -9.45 0.19 -0.89
C ALA A 192 -9.58 -1.26 -1.39
N ALA A 193 -9.97 -1.50 -2.65
CA ALA A 193 -10.03 -2.84 -3.23
C ALA A 193 -8.63 -3.45 -3.40
N ALA A 194 -7.63 -2.66 -3.81
CA ALA A 194 -6.24 -3.12 -3.90
C ALA A 194 -5.67 -3.49 -2.52
N LYS A 195 -5.92 -2.67 -1.50
CA LYS A 195 -5.57 -2.97 -0.12
C LYS A 195 -6.27 -4.24 0.40
N THR A 196 -7.56 -4.39 0.07
CA THR A 196 -8.34 -5.59 0.42
C THR A 196 -7.76 -6.85 -0.22
N ALA A 197 -7.41 -6.80 -1.51
CA ALA A 197 -6.78 -7.93 -2.20
C ALA A 197 -5.43 -8.29 -1.57
N ALA A 198 -4.58 -7.30 -1.28
CA ALA A 198 -3.31 -7.52 -0.60
C ALA A 198 -3.50 -8.17 0.78
N LEU A 199 -4.43 -7.66 1.61
CA LEU A 199 -4.75 -8.25 2.91
C LEU A 199 -5.24 -9.70 2.81
N VAL A 200 -6.12 -9.99 1.84
CA VAL A 200 -6.61 -11.36 1.60
C VAL A 200 -5.48 -12.29 1.18
N ASN A 201 -4.65 -11.86 0.23
CA ASN A 201 -3.57 -12.70 -0.29
C ASN A 201 -2.53 -13.01 0.80
N VAL A 202 -2.13 -11.99 1.55
CA VAL A 202 -1.05 -12.10 2.55
C VAL A 202 -1.54 -12.73 3.86
N LEU A 203 -2.66 -12.27 4.40
CA LEU A 203 -3.10 -12.66 5.74
C LEU A 203 -4.04 -13.86 5.77
N MET A 204 -4.80 -14.05 4.69
CA MET A 204 -5.79 -15.13 4.61
C MET A 204 -5.38 -16.25 3.63
N GLY A 205 -4.20 -16.16 2.98
CA GLY A 205 -3.76 -17.12 1.98
C GLY A 205 -4.72 -17.23 0.78
N GLY A 206 -5.42 -16.15 0.46
CA GLY A 206 -6.29 -16.08 -0.71
C GLY A 206 -5.48 -15.83 -1.99
N VAL A 207 -6.13 -16.05 -3.15
CA VAL A 207 -5.57 -15.75 -4.47
C VAL A 207 -6.59 -14.91 -5.22
N ILE A 208 -6.59 -13.60 -4.94
CA ILE A 208 -7.51 -12.65 -5.58
C ILE A 208 -6.74 -11.42 -6.07
N THR A 209 -7.35 -10.68 -6.99
CA THR A 209 -6.90 -9.36 -7.42
C THR A 209 -7.94 -8.31 -7.02
N PRO A 210 -7.65 -7.01 -7.12
CA PRO A 210 -8.65 -5.96 -6.86
C PRO A 210 -9.94 -6.12 -7.67
N HIS A 211 -9.87 -6.71 -8.87
CA HIS A 211 -11.02 -6.97 -9.73
C HIS A 211 -11.95 -8.07 -9.20
N HIS A 212 -11.50 -8.92 -8.27
CA HIS A 212 -12.33 -9.92 -7.60
C HIS A 212 -13.04 -9.37 -6.36
N VAL A 213 -12.70 -8.15 -5.92
CA VAL A 213 -13.36 -7.49 -4.79
C VAL A 213 -14.68 -6.87 -5.28
N GLN A 214 -15.78 -7.25 -4.65
CA GLN A 214 -17.06 -6.60 -4.90
C GLN A 214 -16.98 -5.16 -4.39
N ARG A 215 -17.05 -4.18 -5.32
CA ARG A 215 -16.70 -2.81 -5.01
C ARG A 215 -17.82 -1.83 -5.34
N THR A 216 -18.11 -0.95 -4.39
CA THR A 216 -18.93 0.25 -4.57
C THR A 216 -18.19 1.41 -3.91
N GLY A 217 -17.93 2.48 -4.65
CA GLY A 217 -17.30 3.69 -4.13
C GLY A 217 -18.25 4.61 -3.39
N ILE A 218 -17.77 5.82 -3.06
CA ILE A 218 -18.56 6.84 -2.35
C ILE A 218 -19.15 7.91 -3.27
N ARG A 219 -18.97 7.80 -4.59
CA ARG A 219 -19.37 8.85 -5.55
C ARG A 219 -20.84 9.21 -5.47
N ASP A 220 -21.69 8.20 -5.22
CA ASP A 220 -23.14 8.36 -5.13
C ASP A 220 -23.64 8.66 -3.71
N VAL A 221 -22.74 8.73 -2.72
CA VAL A 221 -23.11 9.10 -1.35
C VAL A 221 -23.25 10.61 -1.25
N THR A 222 -24.46 11.05 -0.91
CA THR A 222 -24.79 12.48 -0.86
C THR A 222 -24.70 13.06 0.56
N GLY A 223 -24.57 14.39 0.67
CA GLY A 223 -24.65 15.07 1.95
C GLY A 223 -25.98 14.82 2.70
N PRO A 224 -27.16 14.82 2.04
CA PRO A 224 -28.43 14.40 2.65
C PRO A 224 -28.37 13.00 3.26
N ASP A 225 -27.85 11.98 2.54
CA ASP A 225 -27.78 10.60 3.04
C ASP A 225 -26.96 10.51 4.33
N VAL A 226 -25.81 11.19 4.35
CA VAL A 226 -24.92 11.21 5.51
C VAL A 226 -25.57 11.90 6.71
N ARG A 227 -26.26 13.02 6.51
CA ARG A 227 -26.98 13.72 7.58
C ARG A 227 -28.20 12.94 8.08
N GLU A 228 -28.91 12.25 7.20
CA GLU A 228 -30.01 11.36 7.60
C GLU A 228 -29.47 10.22 8.48
N ALA A 229 -28.34 9.62 8.11
CA ALA A 229 -27.68 8.60 8.93
C ALA A 229 -27.35 9.13 10.33
N LEU A 230 -26.76 10.34 10.42
CA LEU A 230 -26.46 10.98 11.71
C LEU A 230 -27.72 11.21 12.55
N GLY A 231 -28.83 11.65 11.93
CA GLY A 231 -30.12 11.82 12.60
C GLY A 231 -30.68 10.52 13.21
N ARG A 232 -30.21 9.38 12.72
CA ARG A 232 -30.54 8.03 13.24
C ARG A 232 -29.46 7.45 14.15
N ASN A 233 -28.52 8.27 14.61
CA ASN A 233 -27.37 7.84 15.42
C ASN A 233 -26.49 6.78 14.70
N LYS A 234 -26.35 6.93 13.39
CA LYS A 234 -25.53 6.05 12.53
C LYS A 234 -24.55 6.88 11.69
N ARG A 235 -23.55 6.23 11.12
CA ARG A 235 -22.58 6.86 10.22
C ARG A 235 -22.37 6.05 8.97
N ILE A 236 -22.14 6.70 7.84
CA ILE A 236 -21.73 6.04 6.61
C ILE A 236 -20.20 6.06 6.54
N ARG A 237 -19.58 4.90 6.34
CA ARG A 237 -18.15 4.74 6.12
C ARG A 237 -17.90 3.82 4.93
N LEU A 238 -16.83 4.08 4.17
CA LEU A 238 -16.36 3.13 3.17
C LEU A 238 -15.64 1.99 3.90
N VAL A 239 -16.26 0.84 3.97
CA VAL A 239 -15.74 -0.34 4.69
C VAL A 239 -15.16 -1.33 3.70
N ALA A 240 -13.91 -1.70 3.92
CA ALA A 240 -13.27 -2.85 3.30
C ALA A 240 -13.46 -4.06 4.20
N SER A 241 -13.88 -5.18 3.64
CA SER A 241 -14.11 -6.40 4.42
C SER A 241 -13.78 -7.66 3.63
N ALA A 242 -13.32 -8.69 4.32
CA ALA A 242 -13.23 -10.04 3.78
C ALA A 242 -13.54 -11.08 4.84
N SER A 243 -14.09 -12.22 4.42
CA SER A 243 -14.37 -13.36 5.31
C SER A 243 -14.33 -14.67 4.56
N ARG A 244 -14.00 -15.77 5.27
CA ARG A 244 -14.13 -17.13 4.74
C ARG A 244 -15.56 -17.60 4.85
N GLN A 245 -16.15 -18.05 3.74
CA GLN A 245 -17.47 -18.62 3.68
C GLN A 245 -17.43 -19.89 2.81
N GLY A 246 -17.67 -21.05 3.41
CA GLY A 246 -17.65 -22.32 2.70
C GLY A 246 -16.32 -22.61 1.98
N GLY A 247 -15.19 -22.28 2.62
CA GLY A 247 -13.84 -22.48 2.06
C GLY A 247 -13.39 -21.42 1.03
N LYS A 248 -14.25 -20.50 0.63
CA LYS A 248 -13.94 -19.40 -0.30
C LYS A 248 -13.84 -18.08 0.46
N VAL A 249 -12.97 -17.19 0.01
CA VAL A 249 -12.91 -15.82 0.51
C VAL A 249 -13.91 -14.97 -0.26
N LYS A 250 -14.75 -14.22 0.47
CA LYS A 250 -15.55 -13.13 -0.09
C LYS A 250 -14.96 -11.82 0.38
N ALA A 251 -14.70 -10.91 -0.56
CA ALA A 251 -14.09 -9.62 -0.30
C ALA A 251 -14.97 -8.49 -0.86
N ARG A 252 -15.16 -7.42 -0.10
CA ARG A 252 -16.00 -6.27 -0.46
C ARG A 252 -15.38 -4.97 -0.04
N VAL A 253 -15.74 -3.92 -0.79
CA VAL A 253 -15.52 -2.51 -0.44
C VAL A 253 -16.80 -1.77 -0.78
N GLU A 254 -17.48 -1.27 0.23
CA GLU A 254 -18.76 -0.58 0.02
C GLU A 254 -19.04 0.45 1.13
N PRO A 255 -19.85 1.49 0.86
CA PRO A 255 -20.38 2.35 1.91
C PRO A 255 -21.32 1.56 2.82
N GLU A 256 -20.99 1.45 4.09
CA GLU A 256 -21.83 0.78 5.10
C GLU A 256 -22.46 1.80 6.05
N LEU A 257 -23.72 1.56 6.41
CA LEU A 257 -24.43 2.32 7.45
C LEU A 257 -24.18 1.68 8.81
N LEU A 258 -23.23 2.24 9.55
CA LEU A 258 -22.74 1.71 10.82
C LEU A 258 -23.51 2.31 12.00
N ASP A 259 -23.83 1.50 13.00
CA ASP A 259 -24.31 1.98 14.29
C ASP A 259 -23.21 2.75 15.03
N HIS A 260 -23.58 3.72 15.88
CA HIS A 260 -22.62 4.51 16.64
C HIS A 260 -21.73 3.66 17.57
N LEU A 261 -22.18 2.47 17.97
CA LEU A 261 -21.40 1.53 18.77
C LEU A 261 -20.41 0.71 17.94
N ASP A 262 -20.54 0.67 16.62
CA ASP A 262 -19.55 0.04 15.76
C ASP A 262 -18.23 0.84 15.82
N PRO A 263 -17.10 0.19 16.17
CA PRO A 263 -15.82 0.90 16.32
C PRO A 263 -15.38 1.61 15.04
N LEU A 264 -15.78 1.13 13.86
CA LEU A 264 -15.50 1.78 12.59
C LEU A 264 -16.29 3.09 12.39
N ALA A 265 -17.47 3.22 13.01
CA ALA A 265 -18.24 4.46 12.93
C ALA A 265 -17.48 5.66 13.52
N GLY A 266 -16.64 5.42 14.53
CA GLY A 266 -15.78 6.42 15.15
C GLY A 266 -14.58 6.85 14.32
N MET A 267 -14.30 6.20 13.20
CA MET A 267 -13.21 6.59 12.31
C MET A 267 -13.63 7.81 11.49
N VAL A 268 -13.10 8.96 11.84
CA VAL A 268 -13.39 10.25 11.20
C VAL A 268 -12.11 10.90 10.69
N ASP A 269 -12.25 11.83 9.75
CA ASP A 269 -11.15 12.60 9.18
C ASP A 269 -10.07 11.72 8.52
N LEU A 270 -8.81 11.81 8.98
CA LEU A 270 -7.67 11.06 8.45
C LEU A 270 -7.40 9.77 9.25
N ASN A 271 -8.33 9.34 10.10
CA ASN A 271 -8.15 8.14 10.90
C ASN A 271 -8.51 6.89 10.09
N ASN A 272 -7.76 5.83 10.30
CA ASN A 272 -8.01 4.51 9.72
C ASN A 272 -8.11 3.47 10.84
N ALA A 273 -8.80 2.38 10.58
CA ALA A 273 -8.81 1.21 11.46
C ALA A 273 -9.00 -0.07 10.66
N LEU A 274 -8.38 -1.13 11.15
CA LEU A 274 -8.52 -2.48 10.63
C LEU A 274 -8.75 -3.43 11.81
N TYR A 275 -9.83 -4.19 11.76
CA TYR A 275 -10.17 -5.23 12.73
C TYR A 275 -10.00 -6.59 12.07
N LEU A 276 -9.12 -7.41 12.62
CA LEU A 276 -8.85 -8.78 12.17
C LEU A 276 -9.66 -9.75 13.01
N THR A 277 -10.40 -10.65 12.37
CA THR A 277 -11.06 -11.78 13.01
C THR A 277 -10.13 -12.99 12.92
N THR A 278 -9.79 -13.58 14.06
CA THR A 278 -8.86 -14.70 14.14
C THR A 278 -9.50 -15.91 14.82
N ASP A 279 -8.93 -17.09 14.56
CA ASP A 279 -9.39 -18.36 15.14
C ASP A 279 -9.06 -18.49 16.63
N LEU A 280 -7.91 -17.99 17.09
CA LEU A 280 -7.44 -18.19 18.46
C LEU A 280 -7.55 -16.95 19.35
N LEU A 281 -7.41 -15.74 18.78
CA LEU A 281 -7.33 -14.50 19.56
C LEU A 281 -8.62 -13.67 19.50
N GLY A 282 -9.65 -14.16 18.79
CA GLY A 282 -10.87 -13.41 18.57
C GLY A 282 -10.64 -12.21 17.64
N GLU A 283 -11.18 -11.06 17.98
CA GLU A 283 -11.03 -9.84 17.19
C GLU A 283 -9.88 -8.96 17.71
N ILE A 284 -9.00 -8.54 16.80
CA ILE A 284 -7.89 -7.63 17.09
C ILE A 284 -8.08 -6.35 16.28
N GLY A 285 -8.08 -5.20 16.95
CA GLY A 285 -8.21 -3.88 16.32
C GLY A 285 -6.87 -3.16 16.23
N ILE A 286 -6.58 -2.66 15.04
CA ILE A 286 -5.44 -1.78 14.74
C ILE A 286 -6.00 -0.43 14.35
N VAL A 287 -5.65 0.63 15.09
CA VAL A 287 -6.17 1.98 14.85
C VAL A 287 -5.03 2.95 14.59
N GLN A 288 -5.11 3.64 13.45
CA GLN A 288 -4.21 4.72 13.07
C GLN A 288 -4.94 6.06 13.22
N ARG A 289 -4.31 7.01 13.91
CA ARG A 289 -4.82 8.37 14.01
C ARG A 289 -3.92 9.31 13.23
N GLY A 290 -4.46 9.84 12.11
CA GLY A 290 -3.77 10.80 11.27
C GLY A 290 -2.65 10.19 10.43
N GLY A 291 -2.96 9.54 9.31
CA GLY A 291 -1.99 9.04 8.33
C GLY A 291 -1.27 10.17 7.58
N ASN A 292 -0.01 9.96 7.20
CA ASN A 292 0.76 10.92 6.41
C ASN A 292 1.98 10.26 5.72
N LEU A 293 2.59 10.97 4.74
CA LEU A 293 3.73 10.49 3.97
C LEU A 293 4.97 10.14 4.82
N THR A 294 5.18 10.81 5.96
CA THR A 294 6.29 10.47 6.87
C THR A 294 6.13 9.08 7.44
N GLN A 295 4.90 8.66 7.74
CA GLN A 295 4.61 7.32 8.22
C GLN A 295 4.82 6.28 7.11
N THR A 296 4.44 6.58 5.87
CA THR A 296 4.73 5.72 4.72
C THR A 296 6.25 5.56 4.51
N ALA A 297 7.02 6.64 4.63
CA ALA A 297 8.48 6.58 4.58
C ALA A 297 9.07 5.77 5.76
N TYR A 298 8.45 5.84 6.94
CA TYR A 298 8.84 5.02 8.09
C TYR A 298 8.64 3.52 7.83
N ALA A 299 7.58 3.13 7.10
CA ALA A 299 7.40 1.72 6.71
C ALA A 299 8.61 1.18 5.93
N LEU A 300 9.11 1.94 4.95
CA LEU A 300 10.32 1.57 4.20
C LEU A 300 11.54 1.41 5.14
N LEU A 301 11.72 2.35 6.08
CA LEU A 301 12.79 2.27 7.08
C LEU A 301 12.64 1.06 8.01
N SER A 302 11.43 0.74 8.43
CA SER A 302 11.13 -0.43 9.24
C SER A 302 11.51 -1.71 8.51
N ASP A 303 11.08 -1.85 7.25
CA ASP A 303 11.38 -3.01 6.42
C ASP A 303 12.88 -3.12 6.12
N LEU A 304 13.57 -2.03 5.78
CA LEU A 304 15.03 -2.00 5.62
C LEU A 304 15.77 -2.40 6.91
N SER A 305 15.28 -1.96 8.06
CA SER A 305 15.89 -2.31 9.36
C SER A 305 15.78 -3.81 9.64
N ARG A 306 14.66 -4.45 9.27
CA ARG A 306 14.48 -5.90 9.39
C ARG A 306 15.42 -6.67 8.47
N ILE A 307 15.60 -6.24 7.22
CA ILE A 307 16.59 -6.81 6.31
C ILE A 307 17.99 -6.72 6.94
N SER A 308 18.35 -5.54 7.45
CA SER A 308 19.66 -5.34 8.11
C SER A 308 19.85 -6.21 9.36
N GLN A 309 18.80 -6.49 10.12
CA GLN A 309 18.87 -7.40 11.28
C GLN A 309 19.09 -8.84 10.82
N ARG A 310 18.34 -9.32 9.84
CA ARG A 310 18.51 -10.67 9.28
C ARG A 310 19.93 -10.90 8.78
N LEU A 311 20.56 -9.92 8.11
CA LEU A 311 21.93 -10.02 7.61
C LEU A 311 23.00 -10.07 8.73
N LYS A 312 22.67 -9.68 9.95
CA LYS A 312 23.56 -9.75 11.10
C LYS A 312 23.47 -11.08 11.86
N GLU A 313 22.39 -11.82 11.64
CA GLU A 313 22.12 -13.11 12.29
C GLU A 313 22.67 -14.29 11.44
N LEU A 314 23.03 -14.04 10.18
CA LEU A 314 23.72 -14.96 9.27
C LEU A 314 25.24 -14.85 9.40
#